data_52fc613ea0ce3119bb56755082d09f76
#
_entry.id   52fc613ea0ce3119bb56755082d09f76
#
_cell.length_a   1.000
_cell.length_b   1.000
_cell.length_c   1.000
_cell.angle_alpha   90.00
_cell.angle_beta   90.00
_cell.angle_gamma   90.00
#
_symmetry.space_group_name_H-M   'P 1'
#
loop_
_entity.id
_entity.type
_entity.pdbx_description
1 polymer ?
#
loop_
_entity_poly.entity_id
_entity_poly.type
_entity_poly.pdbx_seq_one_letter_code
_entity_poly.pdbx_strand_id
1 'polypeptide(L)'
;MKLLKSTLFVCGTALALCACGDSSSNATTTTEAESTVVTDSTSETSESTPVSTPSTPSTPTVTQEDSEPEVSEPVDVSEISGDPVITFDNGTTTIENDNGCVSEKEKVVTIYCAGNYQLTGKSSDNQVIVNAGSTDKVYLYLNELQLASATDAPLYVQNAEKVFLMLVDGTKNSLEDAATRTQSYAKANGTNDTTNATVYAKDDLTIKGSGDLTVIGNYNNGIQCSNDLRIRDLPGITVTAKNHAIKGKGSVTIEGGYFTLTATNGDGIKSDEGEDANTITENKGIVVITGGEFEINAGDDGIQAFNYIFVADSTSIPLINVTSKGKGIVTDNRIYINGGITNITSADDGLHSNLNIYINGGLTTISAGDDGIHADSTLRIADGSVNITKAVEGIEAFYIRAEGGMTATVASDDAWNAAGGSADANSQSGSQWGGRGGPGGMASSSKGYIIISGGYHYLYAAGNDIDVLDANGTATMSGGVLLLEIGTSNGGGMMFAPGQGGNQSSQGGNSSGSCSTNMAGGLIDTDSGFSITGGVLLGFGSRTEEYPKCSATSYTAGTAYGTSNAAFKPSTSGSMIVYGGDVGSVAQVDVSDMTEITLPNGMTYYEK
;
A
#
# COMPACT_ATOMS: atom_id res chain seq x y z
N MET A 1 -33.87 -18.69 -5.13
CA MET A 1 -32.71 -19.52 -4.74
C MET A 1 -32.13 -18.83 -3.51
N LYS A 2 -32.15 -19.45 -2.34
CA LYS A 2 -31.83 -18.79 -1.06
C LYS A 2 -30.32 -18.58 -0.92
N LEU A 3 -29.88 -17.33 -0.71
CA LEU A 3 -28.51 -17.02 -0.30
C LEU A 3 -28.35 -17.39 1.18
N LEU A 4 -27.33 -18.20 1.47
CA LEU A 4 -26.85 -18.42 2.83
C LEU A 4 -26.03 -17.20 3.27
N LYS A 5 -26.44 -16.56 4.36
CA LYS A 5 -25.64 -15.61 5.11
C LYS A 5 -24.72 -16.39 6.04
N SER A 6 -23.41 -16.32 5.85
CA SER A 6 -22.44 -16.79 6.84
C SER A 6 -22.18 -15.68 7.85
N THR A 7 -22.53 -15.95 9.09
CA THR A 7 -22.27 -15.05 10.22
C THR A 7 -20.90 -15.36 10.78
N LEU A 8 -19.95 -14.44 10.66
CA LEU A 8 -18.64 -14.50 11.29
C LEU A 8 -18.79 -14.00 12.74
N PHE A 9 -18.48 -14.85 13.70
CA PHE A 9 -18.45 -14.49 15.12
C PHE A 9 -17.06 -13.92 15.43
N VAL A 10 -16.99 -12.63 15.73
CA VAL A 10 -15.78 -12.00 16.30
C VAL A 10 -15.94 -11.97 17.81
N CYS A 11 -15.09 -12.67 18.52
CA CYS A 11 -15.01 -12.68 19.97
C CYS A 11 -14.21 -11.46 20.43
N GLY A 12 -14.89 -10.44 20.97
CA GLY A 12 -14.24 -9.27 21.55
C GLY A 12 -13.86 -9.52 22.99
N THR A 13 -12.60 -9.37 23.34
CA THR A 13 -12.13 -9.26 24.73
C THR A 13 -11.94 -7.79 25.08
N ALA A 14 -12.78 -7.32 26.01
CA ALA A 14 -12.67 -5.98 26.58
C ALA A 14 -11.52 -5.95 27.60
N LEU A 15 -10.59 -5.01 27.45
CA LEU A 15 -9.61 -4.68 28.49
C LEU A 15 -10.05 -3.40 29.21
N ALA A 16 -10.13 -3.49 30.53
CA ALA A 16 -10.56 -2.42 31.41
C ALA A 16 -9.43 -1.39 31.63
N LEU A 17 -9.78 -0.11 31.44
CA LEU A 17 -8.95 1.02 31.89
C LEU A 17 -9.06 1.18 33.41
N CYS A 18 -7.89 1.26 34.06
CA CYS A 18 -7.75 1.86 35.39
C CYS A 18 -7.12 3.24 35.27
N ALA A 19 -7.86 4.25 35.66
CA ALA A 19 -7.38 5.63 35.80
C ALA A 19 -7.04 5.93 37.26
N CYS A 20 -5.93 6.63 37.48
CA CYS A 20 -5.62 7.49 38.63
C CYS A 20 -4.44 8.38 38.19
N GLY A 21 -4.45 9.68 38.24
CA GLY A 21 -4.97 10.65 39.18
C GLY A 21 -3.84 11.58 39.59
N ASP A 22 -3.91 12.84 39.16
CA ASP A 22 -3.33 14.11 39.63
C ASP A 22 -2.02 14.17 40.44
N SER A 23 -1.12 15.06 40.05
CA SER A 23 -0.90 16.34 40.76
C SER A 23 0.16 17.22 40.11
N SER A 24 -0.20 18.48 40.03
CA SER A 24 0.53 19.69 39.69
C SER A 24 1.80 19.98 40.49
N SER A 25 2.78 20.65 39.90
CA SER A 25 3.20 22.00 40.33
C SER A 25 4.32 22.61 39.47
N ASN A 26 4.16 23.91 39.24
CA ASN A 26 5.05 24.92 38.67
C ASN A 26 6.46 24.99 39.29
N ALA A 27 7.45 25.41 38.51
CA ALA A 27 8.18 26.66 38.70
C ALA A 27 9.34 26.84 37.69
N THR A 28 9.28 27.90 37.06
CA THR A 28 10.05 28.96 36.44
C THR A 28 11.55 29.11 36.78
N THR A 29 12.25 29.61 35.75
CA THR A 29 13.32 30.64 35.65
C THR A 29 14.78 30.20 35.52
N THR A 30 15.31 30.56 34.42
CA THR A 30 16.30 31.59 33.97
C THR A 30 17.79 31.28 34.02
N THR A 31 18.41 31.46 32.83
CA THR A 31 19.68 32.16 32.47
C THR A 31 20.97 31.72 33.20
N GLU A 32 22.10 31.60 32.57
CA GLU A 32 22.93 32.35 31.64
C GLU A 32 24.19 31.55 31.26
N ALA A 33 24.87 32.02 30.23
CA ALA A 33 26.11 31.54 29.66
C ALA A 33 27.34 31.70 30.56
N GLU A 34 28.37 30.91 30.33
CA GLU A 34 29.71 31.42 30.06
C GLU A 34 30.71 30.33 29.57
N SER A 35 31.54 30.76 28.65
CA SER A 35 32.64 30.12 27.97
C SER A 35 33.87 29.97 28.86
N THR A 36 34.61 28.86 28.69
CA THR A 36 36.07 28.90 28.70
C THR A 36 36.68 27.70 28.00
N VAL A 37 37.63 28.00 27.14
CA VAL A 37 38.55 27.11 26.40
C VAL A 37 39.67 26.64 27.34
N VAL A 38 40.09 25.39 27.28
CA VAL A 38 41.50 24.97 27.40
C VAL A 38 41.74 23.60 26.73
N THR A 39 42.80 23.53 26.05
CA THR A 39 43.52 22.61 25.20
C THR A 39 43.86 21.22 25.73
N ASP A 40 43.84 20.28 24.79
CA ASP A 40 44.86 19.29 24.41
C ASP A 40 45.23 18.12 25.31
N SER A 41 44.96 16.89 24.86
CA SER A 41 45.92 15.87 24.49
C SER A 41 45.31 14.49 24.21
N THR A 42 45.57 14.02 23.05
CA THR A 42 45.62 12.67 22.49
C THR A 42 45.46 11.45 23.38
N SER A 43 44.44 10.61 23.05
CA SER A 43 44.63 9.16 22.92
C SER A 43 43.49 8.56 22.06
N GLU A 44 43.82 7.99 20.93
CA GLU A 44 42.89 7.27 20.04
C GLU A 44 42.45 5.97 20.71
N THR A 45 41.18 5.89 21.05
CA THR A 45 40.46 4.63 21.18
C THR A 45 39.27 4.69 20.22
N SER A 46 39.27 3.82 19.26
CA SER A 46 38.17 3.64 18.29
C SER A 46 36.93 3.16 19.04
N GLU A 47 36.06 4.07 19.47
CA GLU A 47 34.69 3.77 19.82
C GLU A 47 33.84 3.76 18.55
N SER A 48 33.24 2.62 18.27
CA SER A 48 32.18 2.49 17.29
C SER A 48 31.04 3.43 17.68
N THR A 49 30.81 4.49 16.89
CA THR A 49 29.64 5.35 17.03
C THR A 49 28.37 4.52 16.87
N PRO A 50 27.42 4.58 17.81
CA PRO A 50 26.12 3.95 17.61
C PRO A 50 25.45 4.60 16.40
N VAL A 51 25.01 3.78 15.46
CA VAL A 51 24.16 4.20 14.32
C VAL A 51 22.96 4.93 14.90
N SER A 52 22.84 6.21 14.61
CA SER A 52 21.68 6.99 15.01
C SER A 52 20.42 6.38 14.38
N THR A 53 19.56 5.80 15.20
CA THR A 53 18.25 5.31 14.76
C THR A 53 17.51 6.47 14.08
N PRO A 54 17.03 6.30 12.82
CA PRO A 54 16.17 7.29 12.22
C PRO A 54 14.94 7.51 13.11
N SER A 55 14.64 8.77 13.42
CA SER A 55 13.43 9.11 14.17
C SER A 55 12.20 8.62 13.40
N THR A 56 11.30 7.91 14.06
CA THR A 56 10.01 7.52 13.48
C THR A 56 9.30 8.78 12.99
N PRO A 57 8.98 8.91 11.69
CA PRO A 57 8.21 10.03 11.21
C PRO A 57 6.84 10.02 11.90
N SER A 58 6.33 11.18 12.27
CA SER A 58 4.95 11.31 12.73
C SER A 58 4.02 10.83 11.61
N THR A 59 3.05 9.99 11.96
CA THR A 59 1.95 9.62 11.06
C THR A 59 1.32 10.89 10.49
N PRO A 60 1.06 10.98 9.19
CA PRO A 60 0.42 12.16 8.62
C PRO A 60 -0.87 12.45 9.36
N THR A 61 -1.04 13.67 9.84
CA THR A 61 -2.32 14.12 10.37
C THR A 61 -3.13 14.59 9.16
N VAL A 62 -4.14 13.80 8.77
CA VAL A 62 -5.10 14.24 7.75
C VAL A 62 -5.90 15.38 8.37
N THR A 63 -5.59 16.61 7.97
CA THR A 63 -6.36 17.79 8.37
C THR A 63 -7.67 17.79 7.59
N GLN A 64 -8.77 17.51 8.26
CA GLN A 64 -10.11 17.73 7.72
C GLN A 64 -10.35 19.25 7.61
N GLU A 65 -10.21 19.81 6.41
CA GLU A 65 -10.50 21.24 6.17
C GLU A 65 -11.98 21.55 5.97
N ASP A 66 -12.90 20.60 6.05
CA ASP A 66 -14.32 20.88 5.98
C ASP A 66 -15.02 20.52 7.29
N SER A 67 -15.41 21.53 8.06
CA SER A 67 -16.28 21.41 9.25
C SER A 67 -17.74 21.18 8.87
N GLU A 68 -18.04 20.27 7.93
CA GLU A 68 -19.39 19.78 7.72
C GLU A 68 -19.68 18.67 8.74
N PRO A 69 -20.91 18.61 9.29
CA PRO A 69 -21.27 17.62 10.31
C PRO A 69 -21.07 16.19 9.80
N GLU A 70 -20.48 15.34 10.65
CA GLU A 70 -20.13 13.94 10.37
C GLU A 70 -21.33 12.97 10.22
N VAL A 71 -22.56 13.46 10.22
CA VAL A 71 -23.73 12.61 10.03
C VAL A 71 -24.11 12.63 8.56
N SER A 72 -24.01 11.49 7.90
CA SER A 72 -24.51 11.32 6.54
C SER A 72 -26.04 11.32 6.59
N GLU A 73 -26.65 12.49 6.44
CA GLU A 73 -28.07 12.57 6.18
C GLU A 73 -28.33 12.02 4.75
N PRO A 74 -29.44 11.30 4.55
CA PRO A 74 -29.83 10.85 3.23
C PRO A 74 -29.88 12.02 2.24
N VAL A 75 -29.33 11.83 1.05
CA VAL A 75 -29.42 12.84 -0.01
C VAL A 75 -30.80 12.73 -0.66
N ASP A 76 -31.68 13.68 -0.33
CA ASP A 76 -33.04 13.73 -0.83
C ASP A 76 -33.31 15.06 -1.55
N VAL A 77 -34.02 15.01 -2.67
CA VAL A 77 -34.42 16.19 -3.44
C VAL A 77 -35.58 16.96 -2.83
N SER A 78 -36.24 16.45 -1.79
CA SER A 78 -37.32 17.17 -1.10
C SER A 78 -36.85 18.47 -0.45
N GLU A 79 -35.60 18.54 -0.03
CA GLU A 79 -35.02 19.73 0.61
C GLU A 79 -34.73 20.86 -0.40
N ILE A 80 -34.64 20.52 -1.69
CA ILE A 80 -34.36 21.46 -2.79
C ILE A 80 -35.61 21.71 -3.67
N SER A 81 -36.80 21.52 -3.14
CA SER A 81 -38.08 21.62 -3.86
C SER A 81 -38.42 23.03 -4.33
N GLY A 82 -37.65 23.82 -4.76
CA GLY A 82 -37.81 25.18 -5.30
C GLY A 82 -36.63 25.62 -6.11
N ASP A 83 -35.61 24.79 -6.11
CA ASP A 83 -34.38 25.01 -6.86
C ASP A 83 -34.52 24.54 -8.32
N PRO A 84 -33.64 24.95 -9.24
CA PRO A 84 -33.70 24.55 -10.65
C PRO A 84 -33.66 23.03 -10.84
N VAL A 85 -34.60 22.51 -11.63
CA VAL A 85 -34.65 21.13 -12.10
C VAL A 85 -34.36 21.09 -13.59
N ILE A 86 -33.29 20.44 -13.97
CA ILE A 86 -32.84 20.28 -15.35
C ILE A 86 -33.17 18.86 -15.79
N THR A 87 -34.16 18.71 -16.67
CA THR A 87 -34.63 17.43 -17.17
C THR A 87 -34.18 17.22 -18.62
N PHE A 88 -33.49 16.11 -18.86
CA PHE A 88 -33.06 15.68 -20.19
C PHE A 88 -34.04 14.65 -20.75
N ASP A 89 -34.55 14.89 -21.99
CA ASP A 89 -35.39 13.95 -22.72
C ASP A 89 -34.92 13.88 -24.20
N ASN A 90 -33.92 13.05 -24.46
CA ASN A 90 -33.41 12.64 -25.79
C ASN A 90 -33.33 13.79 -26.82
N GLY A 91 -32.72 14.90 -26.45
CA GLY A 91 -32.47 16.05 -27.30
C GLY A 91 -33.33 17.29 -26.97
N THR A 92 -34.21 17.16 -26.00
CA THR A 92 -34.92 18.30 -25.39
C THR A 92 -34.46 18.47 -23.98
N THR A 93 -34.08 19.69 -23.59
CA THR A 93 -33.77 20.03 -22.21
C THR A 93 -34.84 20.97 -21.67
N THR A 94 -35.41 20.68 -20.53
CA THR A 94 -36.34 21.59 -19.83
C THR A 94 -35.71 22.03 -18.52
N ILE A 95 -35.92 23.31 -18.17
CA ILE A 95 -35.42 23.90 -16.94
C ILE A 95 -36.64 24.43 -16.19
N GLU A 96 -37.00 23.79 -15.07
CA GLU A 96 -38.06 24.25 -14.17
C GLU A 96 -37.44 25.03 -13.03
N ASN A 97 -38.18 25.95 -12.44
CA ASN A 97 -37.76 26.82 -11.33
C ASN A 97 -36.47 27.61 -11.65
N ASP A 98 -36.28 28.01 -12.92
CA ASP A 98 -35.09 28.73 -13.36
C ASP A 98 -34.91 30.03 -12.55
N ASN A 99 -33.77 30.15 -11.91
CA ASN A 99 -33.38 31.31 -11.10
C ASN A 99 -32.53 32.32 -11.89
N GLY A 100 -32.40 32.12 -13.21
CA GLY A 100 -31.58 32.93 -14.10
C GLY A 100 -30.09 32.55 -14.09
N CYS A 101 -29.73 31.46 -13.44
CA CYS A 101 -28.37 30.94 -13.33
C CYS A 101 -28.06 29.76 -14.27
N VAL A 102 -29.05 29.32 -15.07
CA VAL A 102 -28.89 28.21 -16.00
C VAL A 102 -29.18 28.68 -17.42
N SER A 103 -28.35 28.31 -18.36
CA SER A 103 -28.64 28.48 -19.79
C SER A 103 -28.45 27.17 -20.54
N GLU A 104 -29.26 26.98 -21.59
CA GLU A 104 -29.08 25.88 -22.56
C GLU A 104 -28.80 26.44 -23.93
N LYS A 105 -27.75 25.97 -24.57
CA LYS A 105 -27.38 26.33 -25.94
C LYS A 105 -26.72 25.12 -26.61
N GLU A 106 -27.28 24.72 -27.77
CA GLU A 106 -26.67 23.68 -28.63
C GLU A 106 -26.35 22.39 -27.85
N LYS A 107 -27.29 21.92 -26.99
CA LYS A 107 -27.18 20.74 -26.12
C LYS A 107 -26.19 20.88 -24.97
N VAL A 108 -25.66 22.07 -24.73
CA VAL A 108 -24.81 22.39 -23.56
C VAL A 108 -25.63 23.17 -22.57
N VAL A 109 -25.80 22.62 -21.39
CA VAL A 109 -26.37 23.29 -20.23
C VAL A 109 -25.22 23.90 -19.42
N THR A 110 -25.27 25.20 -19.18
CA THR A 110 -24.25 25.89 -18.36
C THR A 110 -24.89 26.47 -17.10
N ILE A 111 -24.29 26.17 -15.96
CA ILE A 111 -24.65 26.65 -14.63
C ILE A 111 -23.64 27.73 -14.23
N TYR A 112 -24.13 28.94 -13.87
CA TYR A 112 -23.29 30.13 -13.65
C TYR A 112 -23.21 30.60 -12.20
N CYS A 113 -24.03 30.08 -11.29
CA CYS A 113 -24.09 30.59 -9.91
C CYS A 113 -23.98 29.45 -8.89
N ALA A 114 -23.61 29.84 -7.66
CA ALA A 114 -23.77 28.97 -6.49
C ALA A 114 -25.22 28.52 -6.30
N GLY A 115 -25.43 27.37 -5.70
CA GLY A 115 -26.75 26.84 -5.37
C GLY A 115 -26.94 25.36 -5.67
N ASN A 116 -28.17 24.90 -5.52
CA ASN A 116 -28.56 23.54 -5.76
C ASN A 116 -29.20 23.40 -7.14
N TYR A 117 -28.89 22.31 -7.83
CA TYR A 117 -29.41 22.02 -9.17
C TYR A 117 -29.68 20.52 -9.27
N GLN A 118 -30.95 20.15 -9.52
CA GLN A 118 -31.28 18.75 -9.80
C GLN A 118 -31.09 18.43 -11.28
N LEU A 119 -30.36 17.36 -11.56
CA LEU A 119 -30.17 16.81 -12.91
C LEU A 119 -30.89 15.47 -13.00
N THR A 120 -31.79 15.32 -13.97
CA THR A 120 -32.60 14.10 -14.11
C THR A 120 -32.87 13.76 -15.57
N GLY A 121 -33.36 12.56 -15.82
CA GLY A 121 -33.78 12.12 -17.16
C GLY A 121 -32.65 11.52 -17.98
N LYS A 122 -32.85 11.50 -19.33
CA LYS A 122 -31.95 10.77 -20.22
C LYS A 122 -31.62 11.54 -21.48
N SER A 123 -30.34 11.60 -21.84
CA SER A 123 -29.88 12.03 -23.16
C SER A 123 -28.63 11.29 -23.61
N SER A 124 -28.57 11.03 -24.91
CA SER A 124 -27.39 10.45 -25.58
C SER A 124 -26.42 11.48 -26.14
N ASP A 125 -26.73 12.79 -26.05
CA ASP A 125 -25.87 13.84 -26.60
C ASP A 125 -26.17 15.20 -25.92
N ASN A 126 -25.80 15.33 -24.64
CA ASN A 126 -25.82 16.60 -23.92
C ASN A 126 -24.57 16.72 -23.05
N GLN A 127 -24.25 17.96 -22.70
CA GLN A 127 -23.17 18.30 -21.76
C GLN A 127 -23.70 19.24 -20.68
N VAL A 128 -23.24 19.07 -19.46
CA VAL A 128 -23.40 20.01 -18.34
C VAL A 128 -22.04 20.64 -18.05
N ILE A 129 -21.99 21.97 -18.07
CA ILE A 129 -20.82 22.76 -17.67
C ILE A 129 -21.18 23.56 -16.43
N VAL A 130 -20.36 23.44 -15.38
CA VAL A 130 -20.38 24.37 -14.25
C VAL A 130 -19.33 25.43 -14.51
N ASN A 131 -19.75 26.68 -14.64
CA ASN A 131 -18.89 27.85 -14.82
C ASN A 131 -19.36 28.99 -13.91
N ALA A 132 -19.33 28.72 -12.62
CA ALA A 132 -19.74 29.64 -11.55
C ALA A 132 -18.57 30.54 -11.11
N GLY A 133 -18.75 31.36 -10.10
CA GLY A 133 -17.67 32.16 -9.53
C GLY A 133 -16.64 31.31 -8.79
N SER A 134 -15.39 31.76 -8.73
CA SER A 134 -14.30 31.04 -8.03
C SER A 134 -14.47 30.97 -6.50
N THR A 135 -15.53 31.54 -5.95
CA THR A 135 -15.93 31.45 -4.53
C THR A 135 -17.29 30.78 -4.36
N ASP A 136 -17.83 30.20 -5.44
CA ASP A 136 -19.16 29.62 -5.47
C ASP A 136 -19.11 28.12 -5.24
N LYS A 137 -19.96 27.62 -4.33
CA LYS A 137 -20.21 26.20 -4.13
C LYS A 137 -21.45 25.79 -4.90
N VAL A 138 -21.34 24.75 -5.73
CA VAL A 138 -22.42 24.25 -6.57
C VAL A 138 -22.72 22.81 -6.18
N TYR A 139 -24.01 22.51 -5.95
CA TYR A 139 -24.51 21.18 -5.56
C TYR A 139 -25.33 20.61 -6.70
N LEU A 140 -24.84 19.53 -7.32
CA LEU A 140 -25.49 18.84 -8.43
C LEU A 140 -26.14 17.56 -7.92
N TYR A 141 -27.46 17.54 -7.77
CA TYR A 141 -28.22 16.37 -7.33
C TYR A 141 -28.54 15.48 -8.53
N LEU A 142 -27.86 14.35 -8.63
CA LEU A 142 -28.12 13.34 -9.66
C LEU A 142 -29.28 12.45 -9.22
N ASN A 143 -30.40 12.56 -9.95
CA ASN A 143 -31.64 11.85 -9.65
C ASN A 143 -32.13 11.10 -10.89
N GLU A 144 -31.80 9.82 -11.02
CA GLU A 144 -32.09 8.97 -12.20
C GLU A 144 -31.54 9.57 -13.50
N LEU A 145 -30.36 10.17 -13.46
CA LEU A 145 -29.72 10.79 -14.61
C LEU A 145 -28.98 9.77 -15.49
N GLN A 146 -29.28 9.75 -16.77
CA GLN A 146 -28.51 9.01 -17.79
C GLN A 146 -28.03 9.98 -18.87
N LEU A 147 -26.80 10.45 -18.74
CA LEU A 147 -26.28 11.49 -19.63
C LEU A 147 -25.04 10.99 -20.38
N ALA A 148 -25.11 11.04 -21.72
CA ALA A 148 -23.96 10.84 -22.57
C ALA A 148 -23.69 12.09 -23.40
N SER A 149 -22.43 12.27 -23.81
CA SER A 149 -22.02 13.29 -24.79
C SER A 149 -21.39 12.62 -26.00
N ALA A 150 -21.82 13.05 -27.18
CA ALA A 150 -21.26 12.55 -28.45
C ALA A 150 -19.96 13.26 -28.87
N THR A 151 -19.60 14.36 -28.20
CA THR A 151 -18.51 15.24 -28.63
C THR A 151 -17.47 15.56 -27.55
N ASP A 152 -17.81 15.36 -26.25
CA ASP A 152 -16.98 15.80 -25.12
C ASP A 152 -17.27 15.01 -23.85
N ALA A 153 -16.87 15.51 -22.69
CA ALA A 153 -17.31 15.07 -21.36
C ALA A 153 -18.79 15.44 -21.13
N PRO A 154 -19.63 14.55 -20.61
CA PRO A 154 -21.00 14.89 -20.25
C PRO A 154 -21.07 15.83 -19.03
N LEU A 155 -20.07 15.83 -18.14
CA LEU A 155 -19.98 16.73 -17.00
C LEU A 155 -18.60 17.37 -16.91
N TYR A 156 -18.59 18.70 -17.01
CA TYR A 156 -17.37 19.50 -16.93
C TYR A 156 -17.51 20.63 -15.90
N VAL A 157 -16.71 20.61 -14.85
CA VAL A 157 -16.53 21.74 -13.94
C VAL A 157 -15.40 22.61 -14.47
N GLN A 158 -15.77 23.73 -15.09
CA GLN A 158 -14.84 24.67 -15.69
C GLN A 158 -14.31 25.69 -14.67
N ASN A 159 -15.17 26.13 -13.74
CA ASN A 159 -14.84 27.05 -12.67
C ASN A 159 -15.89 27.01 -11.57
N ALA A 160 -15.43 26.90 -10.32
CA ALA A 160 -16.18 27.01 -9.09
C ALA A 160 -15.15 27.13 -7.93
N GLU A 161 -15.57 27.38 -6.69
CA GLU A 161 -14.76 27.06 -5.52
C GLU A 161 -14.72 25.53 -5.34
N LYS A 162 -15.92 24.92 -5.34
CA LYS A 162 -16.11 23.48 -5.14
C LYS A 162 -17.43 23.01 -5.73
N VAL A 163 -17.42 21.82 -6.32
CA VAL A 163 -18.65 21.16 -6.77
C VAL A 163 -18.91 19.92 -5.93
N PHE A 164 -20.15 19.79 -5.47
CA PHE A 164 -20.67 18.60 -4.81
C PHE A 164 -21.54 17.83 -5.78
N LEU A 165 -21.15 16.59 -6.08
CA LEU A 165 -21.95 15.65 -6.85
C LEU A 165 -22.75 14.79 -5.85
N MET A 166 -24.02 15.11 -5.70
CA MET A 166 -24.94 14.53 -4.74
C MET A 166 -25.68 13.37 -5.38
N LEU A 167 -25.35 12.14 -5.00
CA LEU A 167 -26.03 10.94 -5.50
C LEU A 167 -27.27 10.67 -4.66
N VAL A 168 -28.45 10.99 -5.22
CA VAL A 168 -29.73 10.86 -4.51
C VAL A 168 -29.97 9.41 -4.13
N ASP A 169 -30.45 9.19 -2.93
CA ASP A 169 -30.65 7.87 -2.34
C ASP A 169 -31.49 6.94 -3.21
N GLY A 170 -30.95 5.72 -3.44
CA GLY A 170 -31.61 4.67 -4.19
C GLY A 170 -31.70 4.91 -5.71
N THR A 171 -31.15 6.02 -6.22
CA THR A 171 -31.16 6.32 -7.66
C THR A 171 -29.98 5.67 -8.39
N LYS A 172 -30.15 5.50 -9.72
CA LYS A 172 -29.11 4.98 -10.60
C LYS A 172 -28.77 6.00 -11.66
N ASN A 173 -27.55 6.49 -11.62
CA ASN A 173 -27.06 7.52 -12.50
C ASN A 173 -25.97 6.96 -13.44
N SER A 174 -25.87 7.47 -14.64
CA SER A 174 -24.80 7.11 -15.59
C SER A 174 -24.31 8.31 -16.37
N LEU A 175 -22.98 8.39 -16.52
CA LEU A 175 -22.29 9.39 -17.33
C LEU A 175 -21.36 8.68 -18.31
N GLU A 176 -21.48 9.03 -19.61
CA GLU A 176 -20.66 8.43 -20.66
C GLU A 176 -20.10 9.51 -21.57
N ASP A 177 -18.81 9.48 -21.85
CA ASP A 177 -18.16 10.46 -22.70
C ASP A 177 -17.96 9.98 -24.15
N ALA A 178 -17.69 10.94 -25.05
CA ALA A 178 -17.29 10.66 -26.40
C ALA A 178 -15.87 10.04 -26.45
N ALA A 179 -15.68 9.08 -27.36
CA ALA A 179 -14.35 8.49 -27.58
C ALA A 179 -13.33 9.47 -28.19
N THR A 180 -13.78 10.60 -28.70
CA THR A 180 -12.94 11.68 -29.24
C THR A 180 -13.42 13.02 -28.74
N ARG A 181 -12.54 13.99 -28.58
CA ARG A 181 -12.87 15.37 -28.21
C ARG A 181 -12.93 16.24 -29.45
N THR A 182 -14.05 16.93 -29.64
CA THR A 182 -14.23 17.91 -30.73
C THR A 182 -14.27 19.34 -30.20
N GLN A 183 -14.37 19.53 -28.90
CA GLN A 183 -14.39 20.82 -28.21
C GLN A 183 -13.05 21.13 -27.57
N SER A 184 -12.74 22.40 -27.48
CA SER A 184 -11.56 22.88 -26.74
C SER A 184 -11.90 24.16 -25.99
N TYR A 185 -11.28 24.33 -24.83
CA TYR A 185 -11.55 25.40 -23.89
C TYR A 185 -10.31 26.27 -23.71
N ALA A 186 -10.48 27.59 -23.79
CA ALA A 186 -9.37 28.53 -23.63
C ALA A 186 -8.82 28.49 -22.19
N LYS A 187 -7.51 28.36 -22.08
CA LYS A 187 -6.77 28.55 -20.82
C LYS A 187 -6.41 30.02 -20.61
N ALA A 188 -6.15 30.40 -19.35
CA ALA A 188 -5.70 31.75 -19.01
C ALA A 188 -4.38 32.17 -19.69
N ASN A 189 -3.53 31.20 -20.07
CA ASN A 189 -2.28 31.43 -20.79
C ASN A 189 -2.45 31.57 -22.32
N GLY A 190 -3.70 31.57 -22.82
CA GLY A 190 -4.03 31.69 -24.25
C GLY A 190 -3.91 30.41 -25.07
N THR A 191 -3.56 29.28 -24.45
CA THR A 191 -3.64 27.96 -25.12
C THR A 191 -5.02 27.36 -24.95
N ASN A 192 -5.35 26.34 -25.77
CA ASN A 192 -6.58 25.58 -25.61
C ASN A 192 -6.30 24.27 -24.87
N ASP A 193 -7.30 23.80 -24.16
CA ASP A 193 -7.34 22.53 -23.45
C ASP A 193 -8.58 21.73 -23.85
N THR A 194 -8.56 20.43 -23.66
CA THR A 194 -9.69 19.53 -23.82
C THR A 194 -10.02 18.88 -22.47
N THR A 195 -11.26 18.48 -22.28
CA THR A 195 -11.61 17.67 -21.12
C THR A 195 -10.92 16.32 -21.19
N ASN A 196 -10.41 15.84 -20.06
CA ASN A 196 -9.59 14.64 -20.03
C ASN A 196 -10.26 13.45 -19.31
N ALA A 197 -11.53 13.60 -18.95
CA ALA A 197 -12.32 12.59 -18.26
C ALA A 197 -13.80 12.71 -18.60
N THR A 198 -14.57 11.69 -18.24
CA THR A 198 -16.04 11.70 -18.35
C THR A 198 -16.65 12.67 -17.33
N VAL A 199 -16.20 12.61 -16.09
CA VAL A 199 -16.42 13.64 -15.08
C VAL A 199 -15.10 14.39 -14.92
N TYR A 200 -15.05 15.62 -15.44
CA TYR A 200 -13.84 16.42 -15.42
C TYR A 200 -14.03 17.69 -14.60
N ALA A 201 -13.31 17.81 -13.50
CA ALA A 201 -13.31 19.02 -12.67
C ALA A 201 -11.93 19.69 -12.67
N LYS A 202 -11.92 21.03 -12.87
CA LYS A 202 -10.69 21.82 -12.68
C LYS A 202 -10.47 22.24 -11.24
N ASP A 203 -11.56 22.41 -10.51
CA ASP A 203 -11.59 22.80 -9.12
C ASP A 203 -12.03 21.62 -8.23
N ASP A 204 -12.12 21.80 -6.93
CA ASP A 204 -12.43 20.75 -5.98
C ASP A 204 -13.74 20.02 -6.30
N LEU A 205 -13.72 18.70 -6.19
CA LEU A 205 -14.88 17.84 -6.41
C LEU A 205 -15.11 16.94 -5.19
N THR A 206 -16.33 16.99 -4.66
CA THR A 206 -16.79 16.03 -3.66
C THR A 206 -17.93 15.20 -4.22
N ILE A 207 -17.86 13.88 -4.12
CA ILE A 207 -18.94 12.94 -4.45
C ILE A 207 -19.47 12.37 -3.15
N LYS A 208 -20.80 12.48 -2.93
CA LYS A 208 -21.43 11.99 -1.69
C LYS A 208 -22.87 11.51 -1.92
N GLY A 209 -23.45 10.86 -0.91
CA GLY A 209 -24.77 10.26 -0.95
C GLY A 209 -24.71 8.73 -0.99
N SER A 210 -25.83 8.08 -1.28
CA SER A 210 -25.93 6.61 -1.32
C SER A 210 -26.56 6.07 -2.63
N GLY A 211 -26.74 6.94 -3.62
CA GLY A 211 -27.11 6.51 -4.98
C GLY A 211 -25.95 5.86 -5.74
N ASP A 212 -26.30 5.21 -6.85
CA ASP A 212 -25.33 4.59 -7.74
C ASP A 212 -24.88 5.56 -8.85
N LEU A 213 -23.61 5.55 -9.20
CA LEU A 213 -23.02 6.26 -10.34
C LEU A 213 -22.18 5.31 -11.20
N THR A 214 -22.59 5.15 -12.45
CA THR A 214 -21.80 4.45 -13.48
C THR A 214 -21.11 5.48 -14.38
N VAL A 215 -19.79 5.38 -14.53
CA VAL A 215 -18.98 6.26 -15.39
C VAL A 215 -18.28 5.43 -16.45
N ILE A 216 -18.48 5.81 -17.72
CA ILE A 216 -17.85 5.16 -18.88
C ILE A 216 -16.92 6.17 -19.57
N GLY A 217 -15.63 6.00 -19.35
CA GLY A 217 -14.55 6.84 -19.90
C GLY A 217 -13.98 6.29 -21.19
N ASN A 218 -14.62 6.60 -22.31
CA ASN A 218 -14.21 6.13 -23.65
C ASN A 218 -13.00 6.88 -24.21
N TYR A 219 -12.78 8.14 -23.77
CA TYR A 219 -11.68 8.96 -24.24
C TYR A 219 -10.39 8.71 -23.47
N ASN A 220 -10.40 8.93 -22.17
CA ASN A 220 -9.24 8.81 -21.30
C ASN A 220 -9.63 8.37 -19.90
N ASN A 221 -9.72 9.29 -18.90
CA ASN A 221 -10.03 8.96 -17.52
C ASN A 221 -11.55 8.87 -17.27
N GLY A 222 -11.94 8.16 -16.23
CA GLY A 222 -13.33 8.11 -15.80
C GLY A 222 -13.72 9.37 -15.02
N ILE A 223 -13.22 9.52 -13.82
CA ILE A 223 -13.41 10.68 -12.95
C ILE A 223 -12.06 11.35 -12.75
N GLN A 224 -11.97 12.64 -13.09
CA GLN A 224 -10.75 13.43 -12.85
C GLN A 224 -11.06 14.77 -12.22
N CYS A 225 -10.36 15.06 -11.12
CA CYS A 225 -10.26 16.38 -10.51
C CYS A 225 -8.83 16.91 -10.66
N SER A 226 -8.69 18.16 -11.11
CA SER A 226 -7.36 18.79 -11.24
C SER A 226 -6.83 19.37 -9.93
N ASN A 227 -7.62 19.32 -8.88
CA ASN A 227 -7.27 19.69 -7.52
C ASN A 227 -7.64 18.52 -6.57
N ASP A 228 -8.43 18.73 -5.54
CA ASP A 228 -8.74 17.74 -4.52
C ASP A 228 -10.07 17.01 -4.81
N LEU A 229 -10.01 15.68 -4.88
CA LEU A 229 -11.15 14.80 -5.02
C LEU A 229 -11.46 14.13 -3.68
N ARG A 230 -12.68 14.31 -3.20
CA ARG A 230 -13.17 13.63 -2.00
C ARG A 230 -14.40 12.77 -2.30
N ILE A 231 -14.43 11.55 -1.80
CA ILE A 231 -15.59 10.65 -1.90
C ILE A 231 -15.95 10.19 -0.49
N ARG A 232 -17.22 10.39 -0.11
CA ARG A 232 -17.68 10.08 1.24
C ARG A 232 -19.10 9.54 1.24
N ASP A 233 -19.60 9.17 2.40
CA ASP A 233 -20.87 8.48 2.63
C ASP A 233 -20.85 7.04 2.04
N LEU A 234 -21.88 6.60 1.36
CA LEU A 234 -22.01 5.23 0.85
C LEU A 234 -22.36 5.17 -0.65
N PRO A 235 -21.71 5.96 -1.54
CA PRO A 235 -22.02 5.90 -2.96
C PRO A 235 -21.63 4.55 -3.55
N GLY A 236 -22.42 4.04 -4.51
CA GLY A 236 -22.06 2.95 -5.38
C GLY A 236 -21.40 3.51 -6.65
N ILE A 237 -20.08 3.36 -6.82
CA ILE A 237 -19.34 3.94 -7.95
C ILE A 237 -18.75 2.84 -8.80
N THR A 238 -19.23 2.74 -10.05
CA THR A 238 -18.68 1.85 -11.07
C THR A 238 -18.02 2.68 -12.17
N VAL A 239 -16.73 2.51 -12.38
CA VAL A 239 -15.97 3.20 -13.42
C VAL A 239 -15.34 2.21 -14.37
N THR A 240 -15.55 2.42 -15.68
CA THR A 240 -14.76 1.78 -16.72
C THR A 240 -14.10 2.87 -17.56
N ALA A 241 -12.78 2.93 -17.56
CA ALA A 241 -12.02 3.97 -18.23
C ALA A 241 -10.93 3.39 -19.14
N LYS A 242 -10.59 4.16 -20.17
CA LYS A 242 -9.50 3.81 -21.09
C LYS A 242 -8.13 3.98 -20.42
N ASN A 243 -7.99 4.98 -19.56
CA ASN A 243 -6.80 5.26 -18.76
C ASN A 243 -7.16 5.14 -17.27
N HIS A 244 -6.88 6.11 -16.42
CA HIS A 244 -7.15 6.01 -14.97
C HIS A 244 -8.66 5.99 -14.67
N ALA A 245 -9.09 5.13 -13.74
CA ALA A 245 -10.50 5.10 -13.36
C ALA A 245 -10.85 6.35 -12.52
N ILE A 246 -10.09 6.62 -11.46
CA ILE A 246 -10.23 7.79 -10.58
C ILE A 246 -8.88 8.53 -10.51
N LYS A 247 -8.91 9.85 -10.75
CA LYS A 247 -7.72 10.71 -10.62
C LYS A 247 -8.07 12.00 -9.89
N GLY A 248 -7.40 12.25 -8.77
CA GLY A 248 -7.34 13.57 -8.13
C GLY A 248 -5.92 14.07 -8.18
N LYS A 249 -5.63 15.13 -8.98
CA LYS A 249 -4.25 15.57 -9.15
C LYS A 249 -3.66 16.03 -7.82
N GLY A 250 -4.37 16.88 -7.07
CA GLY A 250 -3.97 17.34 -5.74
C GLY A 250 -4.02 16.24 -4.71
N SER A 251 -5.20 15.67 -4.54
CA SER A 251 -5.42 14.53 -3.64
C SER A 251 -6.60 13.67 -4.07
N VAL A 252 -6.63 12.42 -3.58
CA VAL A 252 -7.82 11.56 -3.55
C VAL A 252 -8.06 11.11 -2.12
N THR A 253 -9.20 11.52 -1.54
CA THR A 253 -9.62 11.10 -0.20
C THR A 253 -10.91 10.30 -0.29
N ILE A 254 -10.91 9.05 0.18
CA ILE A 254 -12.09 8.17 0.16
C ILE A 254 -12.39 7.69 1.58
N GLU A 255 -13.60 8.03 2.06
CA GLU A 255 -14.03 7.77 3.43
C GLU A 255 -15.09 6.67 3.51
N GLY A 256 -15.64 6.24 2.38
CA GLY A 256 -16.65 5.18 2.30
C GLY A 256 -17.16 4.97 0.89
N GLY A 257 -18.05 4.02 0.70
CA GLY A 257 -18.66 3.69 -0.59
C GLY A 257 -18.28 2.30 -1.10
N TYR A 258 -18.84 1.96 -2.27
CA TYR A 258 -18.63 0.67 -2.96
C TYR A 258 -18.08 0.95 -4.36
N PHE A 259 -16.91 0.44 -4.66
CA PHE A 259 -16.18 0.79 -5.88
C PHE A 259 -15.90 -0.43 -6.73
N THR A 260 -16.30 -0.37 -8.00
CA THR A 260 -15.84 -1.28 -9.05
C THR A 260 -15.10 -0.46 -10.09
N LEU A 261 -13.78 -0.52 -10.08
CA LEU A 261 -12.91 0.32 -10.91
C LEU A 261 -12.18 -0.54 -11.94
N THR A 262 -12.37 -0.21 -13.22
CA THR A 262 -11.66 -0.83 -14.33
C THR A 262 -10.93 0.25 -15.14
N ALA A 263 -9.62 0.22 -15.07
CA ALA A 263 -8.72 1.07 -15.87
C ALA A 263 -8.02 0.20 -16.93
N THR A 264 -8.27 0.43 -18.21
CA THR A 264 -7.78 -0.48 -19.27
C THR A 264 -6.26 -0.40 -19.45
N ASN A 265 -5.71 0.83 -19.39
CA ASN A 265 -4.28 1.09 -19.64
C ASN A 265 -3.59 1.91 -18.54
N GLY A 266 -4.32 2.37 -17.55
CA GLY A 266 -3.80 3.21 -16.48
C GLY A 266 -4.13 2.64 -15.12
N ASP A 267 -4.04 3.49 -14.10
CA ASP A 267 -4.19 3.13 -12.70
C ASP A 267 -5.65 3.09 -12.27
N GLY A 268 -5.92 2.27 -11.28
CA GLY A 268 -7.24 2.27 -10.65
C GLY A 268 -7.52 3.61 -9.96
N ILE A 269 -6.63 4.05 -9.08
CA ILE A 269 -6.69 5.35 -8.39
C ILE A 269 -5.34 6.04 -8.50
N LYS A 270 -5.33 7.34 -8.88
CA LYS A 270 -4.09 8.11 -9.05
C LYS A 270 -4.14 9.50 -8.41
N SER A 271 -3.00 9.90 -7.80
CA SER A 271 -2.75 11.30 -7.39
C SER A 271 -1.29 11.68 -7.67
N ASP A 272 -1.06 12.71 -8.50
CA ASP A 272 0.26 12.98 -9.08
C ASP A 272 0.72 14.45 -9.01
N GLU A 273 0.16 15.26 -8.11
CA GLU A 273 0.65 16.64 -7.97
C GLU A 273 2.06 16.67 -7.39
N GLY A 274 2.95 17.35 -8.09
CA GLY A 274 4.37 17.43 -7.75
C GLY A 274 5.27 16.47 -8.50
N GLU A 275 4.76 15.40 -9.10
CA GLU A 275 5.51 14.38 -9.83
C GLU A 275 6.37 15.01 -10.94
N ASP A 276 5.78 15.82 -11.82
CA ASP A 276 6.50 16.47 -12.94
C ASP A 276 7.66 17.38 -12.51
N ALA A 277 7.58 17.97 -11.32
CA ALA A 277 8.56 18.89 -10.78
C ALA A 277 9.46 18.24 -9.72
N ASN A 278 9.19 16.99 -9.36
CA ASN A 278 9.77 16.29 -8.22
C ASN A 278 9.77 17.17 -6.95
N THR A 279 8.61 17.78 -6.67
CA THR A 279 8.44 18.72 -5.56
C THR A 279 7.36 18.23 -4.63
N ILE A 280 7.75 17.81 -3.42
CA ILE A 280 6.81 17.40 -2.38
C ILE A 280 6.14 18.64 -1.80
N THR A 281 4.82 18.69 -1.90
CA THR A 281 3.99 19.68 -1.22
C THR A 281 3.16 18.95 -0.17
N GLU A 282 3.07 19.49 1.03
CA GLU A 282 2.25 18.91 2.09
C GLU A 282 0.80 18.76 1.61
N ASN A 283 0.22 17.58 1.88
CA ASN A 283 -1.15 17.20 1.48
C ASN A 283 -1.46 17.23 -0.03
N LYS A 284 -0.45 17.17 -0.88
CA LYS A 284 -0.62 17.06 -2.34
C LYS A 284 0.09 15.83 -2.90
N GLY A 285 -0.44 15.30 -4.00
CA GLY A 285 0.03 14.05 -4.58
C GLY A 285 -0.24 12.85 -3.67
N ILE A 286 -1.39 12.83 -2.98
CA ILE A 286 -1.70 11.85 -1.94
C ILE A 286 -2.97 11.06 -2.23
N VAL A 287 -3.01 9.81 -1.74
CA VAL A 287 -4.21 8.99 -1.68
C VAL A 287 -4.47 8.60 -0.23
N VAL A 288 -5.66 8.90 0.28
CA VAL A 288 -6.12 8.59 1.64
C VAL A 288 -7.37 7.73 1.56
N ILE A 289 -7.36 6.55 2.15
CA ILE A 289 -8.49 5.63 2.19
C ILE A 289 -8.77 5.28 3.66
N THR A 290 -9.94 5.70 4.16
CA THR A 290 -10.33 5.47 5.55
C THR A 290 -11.65 4.71 5.68
N GLY A 291 -12.18 4.19 4.58
CA GLY A 291 -13.37 3.35 4.50
C GLY A 291 -13.66 2.94 3.07
N GLY A 292 -14.68 2.13 2.89
CA GLY A 292 -15.15 1.66 1.58
C GLY A 292 -14.70 0.26 1.19
N GLU A 293 -15.38 -0.30 0.17
CA GLU A 293 -15.08 -1.60 -0.43
C GLU A 293 -14.69 -1.40 -1.89
N PHE A 294 -13.54 -1.93 -2.27
CA PHE A 294 -12.93 -1.70 -3.59
C PHE A 294 -12.67 -3.01 -4.31
N GLU A 295 -13.10 -3.07 -5.57
CA GLU A 295 -12.68 -4.04 -6.56
C GLU A 295 -11.97 -3.28 -7.69
N ILE A 296 -10.65 -3.34 -7.75
CA ILE A 296 -9.80 -2.57 -8.66
C ILE A 296 -9.14 -3.51 -9.66
N ASN A 297 -9.40 -3.26 -10.96
CA ASN A 297 -8.74 -3.93 -12.07
C ASN A 297 -7.99 -2.89 -12.91
N ALA A 298 -6.68 -2.83 -12.76
CA ALA A 298 -5.83 -1.83 -13.39
C ALA A 298 -4.97 -2.39 -14.52
N GLY A 299 -4.88 -1.63 -15.61
CA GLY A 299 -4.01 -1.91 -16.73
C GLY A 299 -2.56 -1.51 -16.50
N ASP A 300 -2.32 -0.72 -15.47
CA ASP A 300 -1.05 -0.30 -14.91
C ASP A 300 -1.09 -0.54 -13.41
N ASP A 301 -0.88 0.45 -12.57
CA ASP A 301 -0.84 0.29 -11.12
C ASP A 301 -2.25 0.29 -10.49
N GLY A 302 -2.42 -0.45 -9.41
CA GLY A 302 -3.71 -0.48 -8.70
C GLY A 302 -4.03 0.86 -8.06
N ILE A 303 -3.15 1.34 -7.20
CA ILE A 303 -3.24 2.64 -6.53
C ILE A 303 -1.86 3.31 -6.60
N GLN A 304 -1.79 4.50 -7.18
CA GLN A 304 -0.57 5.28 -7.32
C GLN A 304 -0.71 6.66 -6.67
N ALA A 305 0.31 7.07 -5.90
CA ALA A 305 0.44 8.44 -5.41
C ALA A 305 1.89 8.93 -5.54
N PHE A 306 2.09 10.22 -5.81
CA PHE A 306 3.44 10.78 -5.82
C PHE A 306 4.01 10.93 -4.41
N ASN A 307 3.23 11.47 -3.46
CA ASN A 307 3.75 11.80 -2.13
C ASN A 307 3.54 10.66 -1.13
N TYR A 308 2.29 10.34 -0.80
CA TYR A 308 2.02 9.20 0.08
C TYR A 308 0.66 8.56 -0.14
N ILE A 309 0.58 7.30 0.26
CA ILE A 309 -0.65 6.54 0.38
C ILE A 309 -0.87 6.22 1.86
N PHE A 310 -2.10 6.48 2.34
CA PHE A 310 -2.49 6.23 3.72
C PHE A 310 -3.78 5.40 3.75
N VAL A 311 -3.71 4.21 4.35
CA VAL A 311 -4.86 3.33 4.56
C VAL A 311 -5.04 3.12 6.06
N ALA A 312 -6.23 3.43 6.57
CA ALA A 312 -6.54 3.27 8.00
C ALA A 312 -8.03 3.00 8.24
N ASP A 313 -8.33 2.38 9.34
CA ASP A 313 -9.71 2.24 9.81
C ASP A 313 -10.22 3.58 10.35
N SER A 314 -11.45 3.94 9.97
CA SER A 314 -12.17 5.09 10.53
C SER A 314 -13.62 4.69 10.84
N THR A 315 -14.59 5.16 10.05
CA THR A 315 -16.01 4.80 10.21
C THR A 315 -16.30 3.36 9.77
N SER A 316 -15.50 2.81 8.88
CA SER A 316 -15.53 1.41 8.44
C SER A 316 -14.11 0.91 8.21
N ILE A 317 -13.96 -0.41 8.15
CA ILE A 317 -12.70 -1.06 7.77
C ILE A 317 -12.62 -1.03 6.24
N PRO A 318 -11.62 -0.39 5.62
CA PRO A 318 -11.43 -0.47 4.18
C PRO A 318 -11.18 -1.92 3.74
N LEU A 319 -11.92 -2.37 2.71
CA LEU A 319 -11.66 -3.63 2.01
C LEU A 319 -11.17 -3.32 0.60
N ILE A 320 -9.91 -3.56 0.33
CA ILE A 320 -9.26 -3.18 -0.92
C ILE A 320 -8.79 -4.44 -1.64
N ASN A 321 -9.45 -4.78 -2.76
CA ASN A 321 -9.02 -5.84 -3.66
C ASN A 321 -8.41 -5.21 -4.92
N VAL A 322 -7.15 -5.52 -5.19
CA VAL A 322 -6.40 -5.01 -6.34
C VAL A 322 -5.96 -6.15 -7.23
N THR A 323 -6.24 -6.02 -8.51
CA THR A 323 -5.61 -6.79 -9.58
C THR A 323 -4.98 -5.80 -10.57
N SER A 324 -3.67 -5.83 -10.75
CA SER A 324 -2.92 -4.88 -11.58
C SER A 324 -1.95 -5.57 -12.52
N LYS A 325 -1.64 -4.90 -13.65
CA LYS A 325 -0.59 -5.34 -14.58
C LYS A 325 0.76 -4.69 -14.29
N GLY A 326 0.78 -3.60 -13.56
CA GLY A 326 1.92 -2.99 -12.92
C GLY A 326 1.96 -3.37 -11.44
N LYS A 327 2.32 -2.42 -10.59
CA LYS A 327 2.41 -2.57 -9.15
C LYS A 327 1.02 -2.56 -8.49
N GLY A 328 0.92 -3.19 -7.33
CA GLY A 328 -0.33 -3.19 -6.56
C GLY A 328 -0.65 -1.81 -5.99
N ILE A 329 0.19 -1.35 -5.09
CA ILE A 329 0.13 -0.03 -4.45
C ILE A 329 1.53 0.59 -4.53
N VAL A 330 1.64 1.78 -5.13
CA VAL A 330 2.93 2.41 -5.41
C VAL A 330 2.98 3.89 -5.07
N THR A 331 4.13 4.35 -4.54
CA THR A 331 4.39 5.77 -4.30
C THR A 331 5.87 6.09 -4.41
N ASP A 332 6.19 7.33 -4.78
CA ASP A 332 7.58 7.78 -4.80
C ASP A 332 8.12 8.04 -3.38
N ASN A 333 7.26 8.23 -2.37
CA ASN A 333 7.76 8.60 -1.05
C ASN A 333 7.35 7.63 0.07
N ARG A 334 6.05 7.53 0.44
CA ARG A 334 5.68 6.74 1.63
C ARG A 334 4.37 6.00 1.49
N ILE A 335 4.35 4.77 1.97
CA ILE A 335 3.11 4.02 2.19
C ILE A 335 2.90 3.84 3.69
N TYR A 336 1.69 4.12 4.18
CA TYR A 336 1.25 3.85 5.53
C TYR A 336 0.04 2.93 5.51
N ILE A 337 0.19 1.71 6.02
CA ILE A 337 -0.90 0.76 6.27
C ILE A 337 -1.14 0.72 7.78
N ASN A 338 -2.16 1.44 8.23
CA ASN A 338 -2.53 1.55 9.64
C ASN A 338 -3.79 0.74 10.00
N GLY A 339 -4.42 0.11 9.00
CA GLY A 339 -5.64 -0.67 9.13
C GLY A 339 -6.09 -1.21 7.78
N GLY A 340 -7.34 -1.66 7.71
CA GLY A 340 -7.93 -2.21 6.50
C GLY A 340 -7.61 -3.67 6.23
N ILE A 341 -8.28 -4.21 5.22
CA ILE A 341 -8.02 -5.51 4.62
C ILE A 341 -7.63 -5.25 3.17
N THR A 342 -6.39 -5.53 2.82
CA THR A 342 -5.84 -5.28 1.49
C THR A 342 -5.39 -6.59 0.86
N ASN A 343 -5.98 -6.91 -0.29
CA ASN A 343 -5.62 -8.09 -1.09
C ASN A 343 -5.08 -7.62 -2.43
N ILE A 344 -3.85 -8.00 -2.75
CA ILE A 344 -3.13 -7.57 -3.95
C ILE A 344 -2.75 -8.77 -4.80
N THR A 345 -3.08 -8.70 -6.09
CA THR A 345 -2.51 -9.53 -7.13
C THR A 345 -1.92 -8.62 -8.19
N SER A 346 -0.61 -8.53 -8.26
CA SER A 346 0.14 -7.66 -9.18
C SER A 346 1.01 -8.49 -10.14
N ALA A 347 1.28 -7.94 -11.31
CA ALA A 347 2.25 -8.56 -12.23
C ALA A 347 3.69 -8.09 -11.98
N ASP A 348 3.87 -7.04 -11.24
CA ASP A 348 5.10 -6.47 -10.70
C ASP A 348 5.00 -6.52 -9.17
N ASP A 349 5.53 -5.54 -8.42
CA ASP A 349 5.55 -5.55 -6.96
C ASP A 349 4.15 -5.42 -6.33
N GLY A 350 4.00 -5.98 -5.13
CA GLY A 350 2.77 -5.84 -4.35
C GLY A 350 2.63 -4.44 -3.75
N LEU A 351 3.51 -4.09 -2.83
CA LEU A 351 3.68 -2.74 -2.29
C LEU A 351 5.04 -2.20 -2.71
N HIS A 352 5.07 -1.01 -3.30
CA HIS A 352 6.32 -0.39 -3.74
C HIS A 352 6.44 1.06 -3.28
N SER A 353 7.60 1.43 -2.73
CA SER A 353 7.91 2.83 -2.41
C SER A 353 9.37 3.14 -2.73
N ASN A 354 9.59 4.22 -3.50
CA ASN A 354 10.95 4.72 -3.73
C ASN A 354 11.59 5.32 -2.45
N LEU A 355 10.92 5.22 -1.29
CA LEU A 355 11.47 5.67 -0.01
C LEU A 355 11.10 4.72 1.14
N ASN A 356 9.92 4.85 1.76
CA ASN A 356 9.60 4.12 2.98
C ASN A 356 8.21 3.48 2.97
N ILE A 357 8.11 2.30 3.60
CA ILE A 357 6.83 1.63 3.87
C ILE A 357 6.69 1.40 5.38
N TYR A 358 5.53 1.77 5.93
CA TYR A 358 5.18 1.61 7.33
C TYR A 358 3.92 0.78 7.45
N ILE A 359 4.02 -0.41 8.04
CA ILE A 359 2.90 -1.29 8.37
C ILE A 359 2.70 -1.24 9.87
N ASN A 360 1.63 -0.59 10.29
CA ASN A 360 1.30 -0.35 11.69
C ASN A 360 0.00 -1.08 12.10
N GLY A 361 -0.66 -1.79 11.17
CA GLY A 361 -1.91 -2.52 11.44
C GLY A 361 -2.49 -3.11 10.16
N GLY A 362 -3.72 -3.63 10.26
CA GLY A 362 -4.46 -4.20 9.14
C GLY A 362 -4.05 -5.62 8.75
N LEU A 363 -4.71 -6.12 7.70
CA LEU A 363 -4.43 -7.42 7.08
C LEU A 363 -4.06 -7.19 5.62
N THR A 364 -2.85 -7.56 5.24
CA THR A 364 -2.36 -7.42 3.86
C THR A 364 -1.99 -8.78 3.30
N THR A 365 -2.63 -9.17 2.20
CA THR A 365 -2.30 -10.40 1.45
C THR A 365 -1.80 -10.03 0.07
N ILE A 366 -0.64 -10.57 -0.32
CA ILE A 366 0.05 -10.23 -1.56
C ILE A 366 0.37 -11.49 -2.36
N SER A 367 0.11 -11.41 -3.67
CA SER A 367 0.64 -12.31 -4.69
C SER A 367 1.24 -11.45 -5.80
N ALA A 368 2.55 -11.32 -5.82
CA ALA A 368 3.29 -10.46 -6.73
C ALA A 368 3.97 -11.25 -7.85
N GLY A 369 4.23 -10.57 -8.95
CA GLY A 369 5.01 -11.10 -10.07
C GLY A 369 6.51 -10.87 -9.91
N ASP A 370 6.89 -9.85 -9.16
CA ASP A 370 8.24 -9.52 -8.72
C ASP A 370 8.27 -9.47 -7.19
N ASP A 371 8.51 -8.36 -6.53
CA ASP A 371 8.66 -8.32 -5.08
C ASP A 371 7.30 -8.24 -4.36
N GLY A 372 7.20 -8.96 -3.24
CA GLY A 372 6.03 -8.83 -2.39
C GLY A 372 5.92 -7.41 -1.81
N ILE A 373 6.99 -6.92 -1.20
CA ILE A 373 7.13 -5.56 -0.68
C ILE A 373 8.52 -5.04 -1.03
N HIS A 374 8.57 -3.90 -1.73
CA HIS A 374 9.81 -3.20 -2.09
C HIS A 374 9.84 -1.79 -1.49
N ALA A 375 10.92 -1.45 -0.77
CA ALA A 375 11.15 -0.10 -0.28
C ALA A 375 12.62 0.31 -0.50
N ASP A 376 12.88 1.32 -1.32
CA ASP A 376 14.26 1.78 -1.58
C ASP A 376 15.03 2.16 -0.31
N SER A 377 14.35 2.54 0.76
CA SER A 377 14.99 2.90 2.03
C SER A 377 14.55 2.00 3.18
N THR A 378 13.39 2.24 3.78
CA THR A 378 13.00 1.54 5.00
C THR A 378 11.64 0.87 4.90
N LEU A 379 11.60 -0.41 5.18
CA LEU A 379 10.38 -1.08 5.60
C LEU A 379 10.37 -1.20 7.13
N ARG A 380 9.27 -0.75 7.76
CA ARG A 380 9.02 -0.96 9.19
C ARG A 380 7.68 -1.68 9.38
N ILE A 381 7.72 -2.81 10.07
CA ILE A 381 6.53 -3.57 10.48
C ILE A 381 6.43 -3.44 12.00
N ALA A 382 5.44 -2.68 12.47
CA ALA A 382 5.21 -2.45 13.89
C ALA A 382 4.06 -3.29 14.46
N ASP A 383 3.05 -3.55 13.63
CA ASP A 383 1.87 -4.35 13.97
C ASP A 383 1.18 -4.82 12.67
N GLY A 384 0.03 -5.49 12.79
CA GLY A 384 -0.75 -6.01 11.66
C GLY A 384 -0.32 -7.41 11.21
N SER A 385 -0.88 -7.83 10.08
CA SER A 385 -0.66 -9.15 9.50
C SER A 385 -0.34 -9.04 8.01
N VAL A 386 0.79 -9.56 7.59
CA VAL A 386 1.25 -9.57 6.20
C VAL A 386 1.42 -11.01 5.73
N ASN A 387 0.76 -11.36 4.64
CA ASN A 387 0.85 -12.68 4.01
C ASN A 387 1.28 -12.54 2.55
N ILE A 388 2.55 -12.74 2.28
CA ILE A 388 3.08 -12.79 0.91
C ILE A 388 3.01 -14.25 0.46
N THR A 389 2.02 -14.55 -0.39
CA THR A 389 1.72 -15.92 -0.82
C THR A 389 2.55 -16.36 -2.01
N LYS A 390 3.11 -15.37 -2.74
CA LYS A 390 3.98 -15.56 -3.89
C LYS A 390 4.72 -14.27 -4.18
N ALA A 391 6.03 -14.36 -4.40
CA ALA A 391 6.89 -13.27 -4.91
C ALA A 391 8.16 -13.86 -5.55
N VAL A 392 8.94 -13.06 -6.22
CA VAL A 392 10.35 -13.35 -6.54
C VAL A 392 11.14 -13.12 -5.27
N GLU A 393 11.32 -11.88 -4.83
CA GLU A 393 11.77 -11.57 -3.48
C GLU A 393 10.55 -11.27 -2.58
N GLY A 394 10.58 -11.82 -1.37
CA GLY A 394 9.44 -11.63 -0.47
C GLY A 394 9.34 -10.20 0.01
N ILE A 395 10.39 -9.72 0.62
CA ILE A 395 10.57 -8.35 1.09
C ILE A 395 11.97 -7.89 0.69
N GLU A 396 12.06 -6.84 -0.10
CA GLU A 396 13.29 -6.13 -0.38
C GLU A 396 13.26 -4.72 0.23
N ALA A 397 14.28 -4.34 1.01
CA ALA A 397 14.48 -2.97 1.45
C ALA A 397 15.93 -2.73 1.87
N PHE A 398 16.40 -1.48 1.82
CA PHE A 398 17.71 -1.16 2.38
C PHE A 398 17.75 -1.40 3.89
N TYR A 399 16.67 -1.06 4.62
CA TYR A 399 16.50 -1.34 6.04
C TYR A 399 15.19 -2.06 6.32
N ILE A 400 15.25 -3.28 6.85
CA ILE A 400 14.08 -4.03 7.30
C ILE A 400 14.02 -3.98 8.83
N ARG A 401 12.90 -3.49 9.38
CA ARG A 401 12.67 -3.38 10.81
C ARG A 401 11.37 -4.09 11.18
N ALA A 402 11.47 -5.23 11.82
CA ALA A 402 10.35 -6.00 12.35
C ALA A 402 10.27 -5.80 13.86
N GLU A 403 9.33 -4.94 14.28
CA GLU A 403 9.17 -4.52 15.67
C GLU A 403 7.95 -5.19 16.33
N GLY A 404 7.03 -5.74 15.53
CA GLY A 404 5.80 -6.41 15.97
C GLY A 404 5.06 -7.05 14.80
N GLY A 405 3.78 -7.34 15.01
CA GLY A 405 2.90 -7.92 13.99
C GLY A 405 3.20 -9.37 13.64
N MET A 406 2.60 -9.83 12.55
CA MET A 406 2.79 -11.20 12.02
C MET A 406 3.11 -11.15 10.54
N THR A 407 4.13 -11.86 10.09
CA THR A 407 4.40 -12.02 8.67
C THR A 407 4.51 -13.48 8.27
N ALA A 408 4.04 -13.80 7.08
CA ALA A 408 4.35 -15.04 6.40
C ALA A 408 4.77 -14.72 4.97
N THR A 409 5.95 -15.14 4.58
CA THR A 409 6.56 -14.83 3.29
C THR A 409 6.89 -16.11 2.55
N VAL A 410 6.47 -16.18 1.28
CA VAL A 410 6.83 -17.25 0.35
C VAL A 410 7.45 -16.60 -0.88
N ALA A 411 8.74 -16.88 -1.10
CA ALA A 411 9.53 -16.36 -2.21
C ALA A 411 10.15 -17.48 -3.07
N SER A 412 10.46 -17.14 -4.31
CA SER A 412 11.20 -18.00 -5.24
C SER A 412 12.68 -17.64 -5.36
N ASP A 413 13.06 -16.51 -4.81
CA ASP A 413 14.42 -16.04 -4.52
C ASP A 413 14.49 -15.75 -3.02
N ASP A 414 15.04 -14.64 -2.55
CA ASP A 414 15.21 -14.39 -1.13
C ASP A 414 13.88 -14.03 -0.44
N ALA A 415 13.67 -14.56 0.77
CA ALA A 415 12.42 -14.25 1.45
C ALA A 415 12.45 -12.86 2.11
N TRP A 416 13.54 -12.49 2.78
CA TRP A 416 13.84 -11.13 3.22
C TRP A 416 15.24 -10.74 2.76
N ASN A 417 15.34 -9.70 1.96
CA ASN A 417 16.58 -9.19 1.40
C ASN A 417 16.84 -7.74 1.85
N ALA A 418 17.85 -7.52 2.68
CA ALA A 418 18.31 -6.17 3.03
C ALA A 418 19.44 -5.73 2.10
N ALA A 419 19.13 -5.65 0.82
CA ALA A 419 19.99 -5.24 -0.28
C ALA A 419 19.31 -4.16 -1.11
N GLY A 420 19.99 -3.57 -2.05
CA GLY A 420 19.41 -2.53 -2.92
C GLY A 420 19.20 -1.19 -2.21
N GLY A 421 18.55 -0.25 -2.90
CA GLY A 421 18.16 1.06 -2.38
C GLY A 421 19.31 1.99 -1.97
N SER A 422 18.95 3.12 -1.35
CA SER A 422 19.88 4.05 -0.73
C SER A 422 19.33 4.57 0.61
N ALA A 423 20.21 4.64 1.61
CA ALA A 423 19.87 5.18 2.94
C ALA A 423 19.41 6.64 2.93
N ASP A 424 19.65 7.38 1.84
CA ASP A 424 19.39 8.80 1.70
C ASP A 424 18.54 9.10 0.46
N ALA A 425 17.32 9.59 0.66
CA ALA A 425 16.44 10.13 -0.40
C ALA A 425 17.08 11.25 -1.25
N ASN A 426 18.26 11.75 -0.87
CA ASN A 426 19.02 12.78 -1.56
C ASN A 426 20.16 12.28 -2.45
N SER A 427 20.40 10.97 -2.52
CA SER A 427 21.38 10.46 -3.47
C SER A 427 20.74 10.21 -4.85
N GLN A 428 20.22 11.28 -5.48
CA GLN A 428 19.91 11.28 -6.91
C GLN A 428 21.21 11.11 -7.71
N SER A 429 21.69 9.90 -7.79
CA SER A 429 22.57 9.48 -8.87
C SER A 429 21.68 8.82 -9.92
N GLY A 430 21.30 9.61 -10.93
CA GLY A 430 20.48 9.14 -12.02
C GLY A 430 21.04 7.88 -12.67
N SER A 431 20.42 6.78 -12.40
CA SER A 431 20.38 5.62 -13.27
C SER A 431 18.94 5.11 -13.29
N GLN A 432 18.19 5.74 -14.16
CA GLN A 432 16.97 5.23 -14.74
C GLN A 432 17.30 3.91 -15.47
N TRP A 433 17.21 2.81 -14.74
CA TRP A 433 17.08 1.42 -15.24
C TRP A 433 17.08 0.51 -14.01
N GLY A 434 15.87 0.10 -13.58
CA GLY A 434 15.67 -1.11 -12.80
C GLY A 434 16.18 -2.28 -13.64
N GLY A 435 17.47 -2.53 -13.57
CA GLY A 435 18.12 -3.64 -14.23
C GLY A 435 18.47 -4.65 -13.16
N ARG A 436 17.75 -5.79 -13.17
CA ARG A 436 18.22 -7.05 -12.61
C ARG A 436 19.74 -7.08 -12.58
N GLY A 437 20.34 -7.12 -11.40
CA GLY A 437 21.73 -7.47 -11.21
C GLY A 437 21.94 -8.86 -11.79
N GLY A 438 22.52 -8.94 -12.99
CA GLY A 438 22.93 -10.23 -13.54
C GLY A 438 23.98 -10.87 -12.62
N PRO A 439 24.13 -12.22 -12.63
CA PRO A 439 25.09 -12.92 -11.80
C PRO A 439 26.50 -12.43 -12.09
N GLY A 440 27.10 -11.67 -11.17
CA GLY A 440 28.48 -11.20 -11.26
C GLY A 440 28.72 -9.71 -11.10
N GLY A 441 27.73 -8.89 -10.81
CA GLY A 441 27.93 -7.51 -10.39
C GLY A 441 28.24 -7.47 -8.89
N MET A 442 29.51 -7.37 -8.49
CA MET A 442 29.88 -6.96 -7.13
C MET A 442 29.35 -5.54 -6.92
N ALA A 443 28.10 -5.40 -6.44
CA ALA A 443 27.56 -4.14 -5.96
C ALA A 443 28.38 -3.74 -4.74
N SER A 444 29.17 -2.72 -4.90
CA SER A 444 30.02 -2.17 -3.86
C SER A 444 29.17 -1.71 -2.67
N SER A 445 29.33 -2.36 -1.51
CA SER A 445 29.13 -1.81 -0.18
C SER A 445 27.74 -1.22 0.17
N SER A 446 26.66 -1.81 -0.26
CA SER A 446 25.39 -1.64 0.42
C SER A 446 25.56 -2.14 1.86
N LYS A 447 25.11 -1.35 2.86
CA LYS A 447 25.15 -1.73 4.27
C LYS A 447 23.73 -1.88 4.79
N GLY A 448 22.88 -2.49 3.99
CA GLY A 448 21.52 -2.82 4.39
C GLY A 448 21.51 -3.64 5.68
N TYR A 449 20.52 -3.46 6.53
CA TYR A 449 20.41 -4.23 7.75
C TYR A 449 19.00 -4.71 8.04
N ILE A 450 18.93 -5.82 8.80
CA ILE A 450 17.68 -6.36 9.34
C ILE A 450 17.70 -6.25 10.86
N ILE A 451 16.65 -5.66 11.44
CA ILE A 451 16.44 -5.59 12.88
C ILE A 451 15.12 -6.27 13.22
N ILE A 452 15.17 -7.29 14.07
CA ILE A 452 14.00 -8.00 14.60
C ILE A 452 13.96 -7.79 16.10
N SER A 453 12.93 -7.10 16.57
CA SER A 453 12.74 -6.80 17.99
C SER A 453 11.42 -7.30 18.58
N GLY A 454 10.49 -7.75 17.75
CA GLY A 454 9.18 -8.28 18.16
C GLY A 454 8.48 -8.97 16.99
N GLY A 455 7.26 -9.47 17.24
CA GLY A 455 6.41 -10.10 16.22
C GLY A 455 6.67 -11.60 16.00
N TYR A 456 5.91 -12.16 15.06
CA TYR A 456 6.02 -13.55 14.61
C TYR A 456 6.24 -13.56 13.10
N HIS A 457 7.40 -14.03 12.67
CA HIS A 457 7.82 -13.95 11.27
C HIS A 457 8.17 -15.34 10.75
N TYR A 458 7.45 -15.78 9.72
CA TYR A 458 7.74 -16.99 8.99
C TYR A 458 8.23 -16.65 7.59
N LEU A 459 9.41 -17.12 7.24
CA LEU A 459 10.06 -16.90 5.97
C LEU A 459 10.32 -18.25 5.29
N TYR A 460 9.87 -18.37 4.06
CA TYR A 460 10.11 -19.51 3.20
C TYR A 460 10.66 -19.06 1.86
N ALA A 461 11.76 -19.64 1.44
CA ALA A 461 12.31 -19.46 0.12
C ALA A 461 12.60 -20.80 -0.55
N ALA A 462 12.39 -20.89 -1.86
CA ALA A 462 12.63 -22.10 -2.63
C ALA A 462 13.11 -21.79 -4.05
N GLY A 463 14.38 -21.91 -4.29
CA GLY A 463 15.02 -21.64 -5.59
C GLY A 463 16.41 -22.24 -5.67
N ASN A 464 17.23 -21.74 -6.59
CA ASN A 464 18.64 -22.04 -6.71
C ASN A 464 19.44 -20.83 -6.29
N ASP A 465 20.43 -20.97 -5.43
CA ASP A 465 21.28 -19.88 -4.96
C ASP A 465 20.46 -18.78 -4.27
N ILE A 466 19.70 -19.19 -3.26
CA ILE A 466 18.73 -18.37 -2.53
C ILE A 466 19.08 -18.33 -1.06
N ASP A 467 18.69 -17.24 -0.41
CA ASP A 467 18.75 -17.08 1.03
C ASP A 467 17.36 -16.81 1.63
N VAL A 468 17.03 -17.44 2.75
CA VAL A 468 15.75 -17.18 3.40
C VAL A 468 15.79 -15.81 4.09
N LEU A 469 16.96 -15.42 4.58
CA LEU A 469 17.23 -14.10 5.13
C LEU A 469 18.61 -13.66 4.64
N ASP A 470 18.66 -12.63 3.82
CA ASP A 470 19.89 -11.99 3.30
C ASP A 470 20.05 -10.56 3.81
N ALA A 471 21.26 -10.17 4.13
CA ALA A 471 21.61 -8.78 4.43
C ALA A 471 23.01 -8.43 3.99
N ASN A 472 23.14 -7.47 3.09
CA ASN A 472 24.45 -6.90 2.68
C ASN A 472 25.18 -6.14 3.82
N GLY A 473 24.67 -6.16 5.02
CA GLY A 473 25.24 -5.60 6.23
C GLY A 473 25.08 -6.53 7.40
N THR A 474 24.35 -6.10 8.42
CA THR A 474 24.14 -6.88 9.64
C THR A 474 22.69 -7.28 9.82
N ALA A 475 22.45 -8.43 10.41
CA ALA A 475 21.14 -8.75 10.98
C ALA A 475 21.23 -8.85 12.51
N THR A 476 20.22 -8.32 13.20
CA THR A 476 20.15 -8.36 14.66
C THR A 476 18.77 -8.80 15.13
N MET A 477 18.73 -9.66 16.14
CA MET A 477 17.49 -10.10 16.77
C MET A 477 17.58 -9.90 18.29
N SER A 478 16.65 -9.12 18.84
CA SER A 478 16.56 -8.85 20.28
C SER A 478 15.25 -9.32 20.91
N GLY A 479 14.29 -9.75 20.11
CA GLY A 479 12.98 -10.25 20.54
C GLY A 479 12.20 -10.85 19.38
N GLY A 480 10.97 -11.26 19.62
CA GLY A 480 10.09 -11.86 18.63
C GLY A 480 10.40 -13.33 18.29
N VAL A 481 9.75 -13.83 17.26
CA VAL A 481 9.88 -15.20 16.75
C VAL A 481 10.22 -15.15 15.27
N LEU A 482 11.33 -15.78 14.90
CA LEU A 482 11.78 -15.91 13.52
C LEU A 482 11.83 -17.39 13.14
N LEU A 483 11.00 -17.76 12.17
CA LEU A 483 10.87 -19.11 11.66
C LEU A 483 11.34 -19.13 10.20
N LEU A 484 12.42 -19.82 9.92
CA LEU A 484 13.04 -19.90 8.60
C LEU A 484 12.86 -21.29 8.02
N GLU A 485 12.50 -21.39 6.77
CA GLU A 485 12.38 -22.65 6.08
C GLU A 485 12.86 -22.54 4.62
N ILE A 486 13.81 -23.41 4.24
CA ILE A 486 14.26 -23.50 2.86
C ILE A 486 13.59 -24.68 2.17
N GLY A 487 12.98 -24.41 1.02
CA GLY A 487 12.38 -25.43 0.17
C GLY A 487 13.44 -26.29 -0.55
N THR A 488 13.07 -27.50 -0.89
CA THR A 488 13.92 -28.33 -1.76
C THR A 488 13.77 -27.86 -3.20
N SER A 489 14.84 -27.38 -3.83
CA SER A 489 14.85 -27.18 -5.28
C SER A 489 14.57 -28.51 -5.96
N ASN A 490 13.48 -28.61 -6.70
CA ASN A 490 13.29 -29.71 -7.64
C ASN A 490 14.38 -29.56 -8.71
N GLY A 491 15.43 -30.36 -8.62
CA GLY A 491 16.63 -30.26 -9.41
C GLY A 491 16.38 -30.21 -10.92
N GLY A 492 16.31 -28.99 -11.45
CA GLY A 492 16.55 -28.69 -12.83
C GLY A 492 18.04 -28.42 -12.98
N GLY A 493 18.80 -29.45 -13.42
CA GLY A 493 20.23 -29.32 -13.57
C GLY A 493 20.62 -28.11 -14.40
N MET A 494 21.52 -27.28 -13.88
CA MET A 494 22.21 -26.27 -14.64
C MET A 494 22.88 -26.96 -15.85
N MET A 495 22.41 -26.65 -17.05
CA MET A 495 23.20 -26.87 -18.26
C MET A 495 24.34 -25.85 -18.24
N PHE A 496 25.47 -26.22 -17.70
CA PHE A 496 26.70 -25.49 -17.96
C PHE A 496 27.01 -25.55 -19.46
N ALA A 497 27.13 -24.37 -20.06
CA ALA A 497 27.71 -24.25 -21.41
C ALA A 497 29.07 -24.91 -21.40
N PRO A 498 29.41 -25.74 -22.43
CA PRO A 498 30.69 -26.42 -22.48
C PRO A 498 31.81 -25.40 -22.84
N GLY A 499 32.68 -25.08 -21.90
CA GLY A 499 33.88 -24.33 -22.21
C GLY A 499 34.42 -23.42 -21.13
N GLN A 500 34.64 -23.91 -19.90
CA GLN A 500 35.79 -23.47 -19.09
C GLN A 500 36.17 -24.58 -18.12
N GLY A 501 37.30 -25.22 -18.38
CA GLY A 501 37.89 -26.22 -17.52
C GLY A 501 38.47 -25.58 -16.27
N GLY A 502 37.72 -25.65 -15.18
CA GLY A 502 38.19 -25.48 -13.82
C GLY A 502 37.95 -26.78 -13.08
N ASN A 503 39.05 -27.41 -12.65
CA ASN A 503 39.08 -28.67 -11.96
C ASN A 503 38.49 -28.47 -10.54
N GLN A 504 37.20 -28.52 -10.37
CA GLN A 504 36.59 -28.65 -9.04
C GLN A 504 36.23 -30.13 -8.82
N SER A 505 37.01 -30.76 -7.98
CA SER A 505 36.78 -32.09 -7.48
C SER A 505 35.43 -32.15 -6.75
N SER A 506 34.42 -32.73 -7.39
CA SER A 506 33.22 -33.17 -6.74
C SER A 506 33.57 -34.18 -5.63
N GLN A 507 33.75 -33.71 -4.41
CA GLN A 507 33.70 -34.59 -3.26
C GLN A 507 32.24 -34.76 -2.85
N GLY A 508 31.59 -35.73 -3.43
CA GLY A 508 30.41 -36.38 -2.85
C GLY A 508 30.82 -37.02 -1.51
N GLY A 509 30.82 -36.23 -0.46
CA GLY A 509 31.03 -36.73 0.89
C GLY A 509 29.71 -36.81 1.62
N ASN A 510 29.16 -38.03 1.69
CA ASN A 510 28.10 -38.40 2.61
C ASN A 510 28.68 -38.32 4.05
N SER A 511 28.73 -37.11 4.65
CA SER A 511 29.11 -36.93 6.05
C SER A 511 27.86 -36.66 6.87
N SER A 512 27.28 -37.72 7.40
CA SER A 512 26.32 -37.66 8.49
C SER A 512 26.92 -36.90 9.67
N GLY A 513 26.37 -35.73 10.00
CA GLY A 513 26.55 -35.13 11.31
C GLY A 513 27.33 -33.82 11.41
N SER A 514 27.59 -33.09 10.34
CA SER A 514 28.23 -31.78 10.40
C SER A 514 27.34 -30.73 9.74
N CYS A 515 27.00 -29.68 10.46
CA CYS A 515 26.49 -28.46 9.87
C CYS A 515 27.57 -27.86 8.97
N SER A 516 27.27 -27.54 7.72
CA SER A 516 28.23 -27.03 6.75
C SER A 516 28.03 -25.52 6.57
N THR A 517 29.11 -24.75 6.72
CA THR A 517 29.14 -23.30 6.57
C THR A 517 29.74 -22.84 5.24
N ASN A 518 30.04 -23.74 4.32
CA ASN A 518 30.81 -23.42 3.11
C ASN A 518 30.02 -23.54 1.82
N MET A 519 28.75 -23.22 1.82
CA MET A 519 27.91 -23.27 0.62
C MET A 519 27.20 -21.96 0.44
N ALA A 520 27.32 -21.34 -0.72
CA ALA A 520 26.56 -20.15 -1.10
C ALA A 520 25.05 -20.42 -1.01
N GLY A 521 24.31 -19.49 -0.44
CA GLY A 521 22.88 -19.53 -0.21
C GLY A 521 22.43 -20.47 0.93
N GLY A 522 21.32 -20.18 1.54
CA GLY A 522 20.78 -21.02 2.62
C GLY A 522 19.74 -20.36 3.49
N LEU A 523 19.80 -20.62 4.80
CA LEU A 523 18.84 -20.04 5.75
C LEU A 523 19.16 -18.61 6.12
N ILE A 524 20.43 -18.28 6.24
CA ILE A 524 20.89 -16.94 6.65
C ILE A 524 22.22 -16.66 5.94
N ASP A 525 22.27 -15.54 5.26
CA ASP A 525 23.51 -14.90 4.78
C ASP A 525 23.57 -13.45 5.25
N THR A 526 24.74 -13.01 5.77
CA THR A 526 24.96 -11.62 6.16
C THR A 526 26.42 -11.24 5.97
N ASP A 527 26.68 -10.15 5.27
CA ASP A 527 28.07 -9.67 5.02
C ASP A 527 28.82 -9.26 6.29
N SER A 528 28.12 -8.88 7.34
CA SER A 528 28.72 -8.32 8.56
C SER A 528 28.25 -9.00 9.86
N GLY A 529 27.54 -10.12 9.75
CA GLY A 529 27.21 -11.01 10.86
C GLY A 529 25.79 -10.85 11.41
N PHE A 530 25.26 -11.96 11.91
CA PHE A 530 23.98 -12.05 12.57
C PHE A 530 24.12 -12.17 14.09
N SER A 531 23.56 -11.22 14.84
CA SER A 531 23.63 -11.17 16.30
C SER A 531 22.25 -11.39 16.95
N ILE A 532 22.17 -12.34 17.88
CA ILE A 532 20.96 -12.63 18.65
C ILE A 532 21.19 -12.37 20.14
N THR A 533 20.39 -11.49 20.73
CA THR A 533 20.42 -11.17 22.17
C THR A 533 19.14 -11.61 22.89
N GLY A 534 18.07 -11.98 22.17
CA GLY A 534 16.81 -12.48 22.72
C GLY A 534 15.87 -12.93 21.60
N GLY A 535 14.69 -13.43 21.96
CA GLY A 535 13.69 -13.97 21.06
C GLY A 535 13.93 -15.43 20.67
N VAL A 536 13.16 -15.94 19.72
CA VAL A 536 13.18 -17.34 19.28
C VAL A 536 13.52 -17.41 17.80
N LEU A 537 14.65 -18.03 17.45
CA LEU A 537 15.00 -18.42 16.09
C LEU A 537 14.89 -19.94 15.94
N LEU A 538 14.13 -20.39 14.96
CA LEU A 538 14.10 -21.79 14.49
C LEU A 538 14.17 -21.81 12.96
N GLY A 539 15.23 -22.41 12.41
CA GLY A 539 15.45 -22.50 10.98
C GLY A 539 15.59 -23.97 10.54
N PHE A 540 14.92 -24.32 9.46
CA PHE A 540 14.83 -25.69 8.93
C PHE A 540 15.37 -25.76 7.50
N GLY A 541 16.47 -26.49 7.29
CA GLY A 541 17.13 -26.50 6.00
C GLY A 541 18.22 -27.55 5.86
N SER A 542 19.06 -27.38 4.87
CA SER A 542 20.22 -28.24 4.60
C SER A 542 21.55 -27.47 4.58
N ARG A 543 21.52 -26.12 4.54
CA ARG A 543 22.68 -25.25 4.45
C ARG A 543 22.40 -23.87 5.05
N THR A 544 23.42 -23.21 5.50
CA THR A 544 23.45 -21.79 5.90
C THR A 544 24.90 -21.31 5.94
N GLU A 545 25.14 -20.06 5.66
CA GLU A 545 26.45 -19.45 5.83
C GLU A 545 26.69 -19.05 7.28
N GLU A 546 25.69 -18.54 7.96
CA GLU A 546 25.73 -18.15 9.35
C GLU A 546 24.67 -18.86 10.20
N TYR A 547 25.05 -19.22 11.39
CA TYR A 547 24.13 -19.80 12.35
C TYR A 547 24.60 -19.58 13.80
N PRO A 548 23.71 -19.17 14.69
CA PRO A 548 24.07 -19.07 16.11
C PRO A 548 24.39 -20.42 16.74
N LYS A 549 23.57 -21.42 16.41
CA LYS A 549 23.75 -22.83 16.77
C LYS A 549 23.15 -23.70 15.68
N CYS A 550 23.62 -24.94 15.57
CA CYS A 550 23.17 -25.87 14.58
C CYS A 550 23.09 -27.29 15.14
N SER A 551 22.09 -28.05 14.73
CA SER A 551 21.91 -29.47 15.00
C SER A 551 21.76 -30.21 13.69
N ALA A 552 22.60 -31.20 13.43
CA ALA A 552 22.46 -32.14 12.31
C ALA A 552 21.39 -33.19 12.63
N THR A 553 20.19 -32.75 12.90
CA THR A 553 19.06 -33.60 13.25
C THR A 553 18.12 -33.69 12.06
N SER A 554 17.86 -34.90 11.59
CA SER A 554 16.82 -35.11 10.56
C SER A 554 15.46 -34.70 11.12
N TYR A 555 14.74 -33.89 10.37
CA TYR A 555 13.40 -33.45 10.71
C TYR A 555 12.40 -33.86 9.61
N THR A 556 11.14 -33.95 9.98
CA THR A 556 10.06 -34.40 9.11
C THR A 556 8.95 -33.36 9.09
N ALA A 557 8.45 -33.04 7.90
CA ALA A 557 7.31 -32.13 7.69
C ALA A 557 6.13 -32.47 8.63
N GLY A 558 5.51 -31.44 9.20
CA GLY A 558 4.37 -31.56 10.09
C GLY A 558 4.67 -32.09 11.49
N THR A 559 5.93 -32.38 11.82
CA THR A 559 6.37 -32.80 13.16
C THR A 559 6.96 -31.62 13.90
N ALA A 560 6.57 -31.42 15.18
CA ALA A 560 7.04 -30.29 15.97
C ALA A 560 8.48 -30.48 16.46
N TYR A 561 9.32 -29.50 16.22
CA TYR A 561 10.69 -29.42 16.69
C TYR A 561 10.92 -28.10 17.45
N GLY A 562 11.66 -28.19 18.52
CA GLY A 562 11.97 -27.03 19.36
C GLY A 562 12.34 -27.47 20.78
N THR A 563 11.89 -26.69 21.76
CA THR A 563 12.04 -26.96 23.19
C THR A 563 10.66 -27.16 23.84
N SER A 564 10.63 -27.41 25.15
CA SER A 564 9.36 -27.42 25.91
C SER A 564 8.65 -26.06 25.99
N ASN A 565 9.26 -24.97 25.50
CA ASN A 565 8.73 -23.61 25.59
C ASN A 565 8.47 -22.96 24.22
N ALA A 566 9.08 -23.46 23.16
CA ALA A 566 8.97 -22.90 21.82
C ALA A 566 9.15 -24.00 20.77
N ALA A 567 8.19 -24.19 19.87
CA ALA A 567 8.25 -25.20 18.83
C ALA A 567 7.56 -24.79 17.53
N PHE A 568 8.00 -25.39 16.43
CA PHE A 568 7.44 -25.17 15.10
C PHE A 568 7.29 -26.49 14.36
N LYS A 569 6.27 -26.58 13.50
CA LYS A 569 6.05 -27.68 12.58
C LYS A 569 6.44 -27.27 11.16
N PRO A 570 7.65 -27.62 10.67
CA PRO A 570 8.07 -27.25 9.33
C PRO A 570 7.17 -27.86 8.26
N SER A 571 7.04 -27.19 7.12
CA SER A 571 6.30 -27.68 5.96
C SER A 571 7.11 -28.66 5.11
N THR A 572 8.43 -28.62 5.23
CA THR A 572 9.38 -29.48 4.51
C THR A 572 10.04 -30.51 5.44
N SER A 573 10.83 -31.40 4.87
CA SER A 573 11.68 -32.35 5.61
C SER A 573 13.14 -32.13 5.22
N GLY A 574 14.06 -32.31 6.16
CA GLY A 574 15.48 -32.07 5.93
C GLY A 574 16.39 -32.68 6.98
N SER A 575 17.62 -32.20 7.04
CA SER A 575 18.68 -32.79 7.86
C SER A 575 19.40 -31.80 8.78
N MET A 576 18.96 -30.54 8.85
CA MET A 576 19.60 -29.54 9.68
C MET A 576 18.56 -28.63 10.33
N ILE A 577 18.73 -28.34 11.60
CA ILE A 577 17.96 -27.34 12.33
C ILE A 577 18.94 -26.30 12.87
N VAL A 578 18.71 -25.04 12.52
CA VAL A 578 19.42 -23.88 13.08
C VAL A 578 18.55 -23.26 14.18
N TYR A 579 19.14 -22.82 15.27
CA TYR A 579 18.40 -22.24 16.38
C TYR A 579 19.21 -21.21 17.16
N GLY A 580 18.54 -20.27 17.78
CA GLY A 580 19.18 -19.21 18.55
C GLY A 580 18.23 -18.44 19.47
N GLY A 581 18.79 -17.45 20.17
CA GLY A 581 18.05 -16.67 21.16
C GLY A 581 17.72 -17.48 22.41
N ASP A 582 16.48 -17.38 22.86
CA ASP A 582 15.99 -18.04 24.09
C ASP A 582 15.69 -19.54 23.91
N VAL A 583 16.13 -20.12 22.81
CA VAL A 583 15.98 -21.52 22.48
C VAL A 583 17.21 -22.32 22.95
N GLY A 584 16.97 -23.30 23.80
CA GLY A 584 17.99 -24.29 24.22
C GLY A 584 18.30 -25.34 23.15
N SER A 585 18.58 -26.56 23.53
CA SER A 585 18.75 -27.68 22.57
C SER A 585 17.42 -28.03 21.92
N VAL A 586 17.37 -28.08 20.60
CA VAL A 586 16.17 -28.47 19.85
C VAL A 586 16.08 -29.99 19.70
N ALA A 587 14.85 -30.49 19.83
CA ALA A 587 14.50 -31.90 19.61
C ALA A 587 13.06 -31.98 19.09
N GLN A 588 12.62 -33.15 18.69
CA GLN A 588 11.19 -33.41 18.50
C GLN A 588 10.49 -33.27 19.86
N VAL A 589 9.39 -32.51 19.90
CA VAL A 589 8.66 -32.21 21.15
C VAL A 589 7.16 -32.48 21.00
N ASP A 590 6.52 -32.77 22.13
CA ASP A 590 5.07 -32.80 22.25
C ASP A 590 4.58 -31.38 22.54
N VAL A 591 3.66 -30.89 21.76
CA VAL A 591 3.10 -29.53 21.84
C VAL A 591 1.70 -29.49 22.48
N SER A 592 1.23 -30.62 23.03
CA SER A 592 -0.15 -30.73 23.57
C SER A 592 -0.43 -29.76 24.74
N ASP A 593 0.61 -29.32 25.44
CA ASP A 593 0.53 -28.39 26.59
C ASP A 593 0.97 -26.96 26.24
N MET A 594 1.13 -26.64 24.95
CA MET A 594 1.54 -25.34 24.46
C MET A 594 0.37 -24.56 23.87
N THR A 595 0.46 -23.24 23.88
CA THR A 595 -0.43 -22.35 23.16
C THR A 595 -0.08 -22.37 21.67
N GLU A 596 -1.09 -22.54 20.84
CA GLU A 596 -0.96 -22.53 19.39
C GLU A 596 -1.12 -21.09 18.86
N ILE A 597 -0.14 -20.62 18.10
CA ILE A 597 -0.14 -19.34 17.40
C ILE A 597 -0.25 -19.63 15.90
N THR A 598 -1.36 -19.23 15.30
CA THR A 598 -1.57 -19.38 13.85
C THR A 598 -0.99 -18.19 13.11
N LEU A 599 -0.07 -18.46 12.19
CA LEU A 599 0.56 -17.46 11.32
C LEU A 599 -0.36 -17.09 10.14
N PRO A 600 -0.14 -15.97 9.45
CA PRO A 600 -1.01 -15.48 8.37
C PRO A 600 -1.25 -16.50 7.23
N ASN A 601 -0.29 -17.36 6.95
CA ASN A 601 -0.39 -18.45 5.96
C ASN A 601 -1.01 -19.75 6.50
N GLY A 602 -1.49 -19.76 7.75
CA GLY A 602 -2.05 -20.94 8.41
C GLY A 602 -1.01 -21.92 9.00
N MET A 603 0.28 -21.62 8.91
CA MET A 603 1.32 -22.37 9.63
C MET A 603 1.20 -22.13 11.14
N THR A 604 1.73 -23.06 11.95
CA THR A 604 1.52 -23.04 13.38
C THR A 604 2.84 -23.03 14.16
N TYR A 605 3.01 -22.03 14.99
CA TYR A 605 4.03 -21.95 16.03
C TYR A 605 3.40 -22.25 17.39
N TYR A 606 4.18 -22.81 18.31
CA TYR A 606 3.74 -23.22 19.64
C TYR A 606 4.64 -22.62 20.70
N GLU A 607 4.05 -22.04 21.75
CA GLU A 607 4.78 -21.46 22.89
C GLU A 607 4.09 -21.70 24.23
N LYS A 608 4.86 -21.57 25.34
CA LYS A 608 4.36 -21.61 26.73
C LYS A 608 4.26 -20.25 27.32
#